data_ca62a64c02bbb64a96136a5f1a93b151
#
_entry.id   ca62a64c02bbb64a96136a5f1a93b151
#
_cell.length_a   1.000
_cell.length_b   1.000
_cell.length_c   1.000
_cell.angle_alpha   90.00
_cell.angle_beta   90.00
_cell.angle_gamma   90.00
#
_symmetry.space_group_name_H-M   'P 1'
#
loop_
_entity.id
_entity.type
_entity.pdbx_description
1 polymer ?
#
loop_
_entity_poly.entity_id
_entity_poly.type
_entity_poly.pdbx_seq_one_letter_code
_entity_poly.pdbx_strand_id
1 'polypeptide(L)'
;MLTEIYLPEGLSRVGRQAFNTTGVADGMQALVEPSGMYDIHIPSTLKYIESCAFANVANVYTPFVNAALIKACMRSGNLQYCHECNTWRLKIKGKPDVIVPKSCSTKSYATLIANKINAMINKSSEDEALTPPELYQYSTDSTGLTAALEQCRKYPNGNLRRFITRNIRVIFANLIIAPLNDSGEEIMVSLIKDGVFTDVALKKILEEIEKTGERRNLTTLKAYVLDTIGKSTDTFQI
;
A
#
# COMPACT_ATOMS: atom_id res chain seq x y z
N MET A 1 -4.20 -3.00 24.64
CA MET A 1 -4.47 -3.51 23.26
C MET A 1 -3.25 -4.29 22.81
N LEU A 2 -3.40 -5.47 22.22
CA LEU A 2 -2.27 -6.28 21.75
C LEU A 2 -1.69 -5.61 20.48
N THR A 3 -0.42 -5.22 20.55
CA THR A 3 0.27 -4.51 19.46
C THR A 3 1.29 -5.36 18.71
N GLU A 4 1.74 -6.45 19.34
CA GLU A 4 2.74 -7.35 18.78
C GLU A 4 2.48 -8.79 19.20
N ILE A 5 2.63 -9.74 18.26
CA ILE A 5 2.36 -11.17 18.45
C ILE A 5 3.57 -11.97 18.00
N TYR A 6 4.09 -12.81 18.87
CA TYR A 6 5.14 -13.77 18.57
C TYR A 6 4.56 -15.17 18.54
N LEU A 7 4.47 -15.78 17.35
CA LEU A 7 4.08 -17.18 17.23
C LEU A 7 5.27 -18.08 17.58
N PRO A 8 5.10 -19.08 18.47
CA PRO A 8 6.22 -19.90 18.92
C PRO A 8 6.72 -20.85 17.83
N GLU A 9 8.02 -21.14 17.85
CA GLU A 9 8.56 -22.25 17.06
C GLU A 9 7.88 -23.56 17.47
N GLY A 10 7.65 -24.45 16.49
CA GLY A 10 6.85 -25.65 16.67
C GLY A 10 5.36 -25.47 16.32
N LEU A 11 4.84 -24.25 16.24
CA LEU A 11 3.50 -24.00 15.71
C LEU A 11 3.48 -24.33 14.22
N SER A 12 2.61 -25.27 13.82
CA SER A 12 2.52 -25.73 12.44
C SER A 12 1.26 -25.29 11.71
N ARG A 13 0.23 -24.85 12.43
CA ARG A 13 -1.05 -24.48 11.84
C ARG A 13 -1.70 -23.28 12.53
N VAL A 14 -2.30 -22.36 11.73
CA VAL A 14 -3.16 -21.27 12.19
C VAL A 14 -4.46 -21.31 11.41
N GLY A 15 -5.59 -21.31 12.12
CA GLY A 15 -6.93 -21.37 11.56
C GLY A 15 -7.41 -20.05 10.98
N ARG A 16 -8.56 -20.10 10.32
CA ARG A 16 -9.22 -18.94 9.73
C ARG A 16 -9.58 -17.92 10.82
N GLN A 17 -9.29 -16.65 10.56
CA GLN A 17 -9.62 -15.53 11.46
C GLN A 17 -9.03 -15.63 12.88
N ALA A 18 -8.00 -16.47 13.09
CA ALA A 18 -7.45 -16.74 14.43
C ALA A 18 -6.99 -15.46 15.16
N PHE A 19 -6.52 -14.47 14.45
CA PHE A 19 -6.08 -13.17 14.98
C PHE A 19 -6.88 -12.01 14.38
N ASN A 20 -8.14 -12.25 14.01
CA ASN A 20 -9.04 -11.19 13.59
C ASN A 20 -9.60 -10.49 14.82
N THR A 21 -9.09 -9.28 15.10
CA THR A 21 -9.48 -8.48 16.26
C THR A 21 -10.76 -7.68 16.06
N THR A 22 -11.42 -7.82 14.92
CA THR A 22 -12.72 -7.17 14.70
C THR A 22 -13.79 -7.87 15.51
N GLY A 23 -13.98 -7.43 16.74
CA GLY A 23 -15.12 -7.76 17.58
C GLY A 23 -16.40 -7.11 17.04
N VAL A 24 -16.78 -7.39 15.78
CA VAL A 24 -18.03 -6.95 15.22
C VAL A 24 -19.00 -8.10 15.23
N ALA A 25 -19.93 -8.00 16.17
CA ALA A 25 -21.19 -8.75 16.08
C ALA A 25 -21.85 -8.47 14.71
N ASP A 26 -22.41 -9.53 14.13
CA ASP A 26 -23.06 -9.57 12.84
C ASP A 26 -23.71 -8.26 12.36
N GLY A 27 -23.23 -7.78 11.20
CA GLY A 27 -23.96 -6.79 10.38
C GLY A 27 -23.45 -5.35 10.41
N MET A 28 -22.53 -4.95 11.25
CA MET A 28 -21.86 -3.64 11.17
C MET A 28 -20.47 -3.76 10.59
N GLN A 29 -20.20 -3.06 9.48
CA GLN A 29 -18.84 -2.84 8.98
C GLN A 29 -18.09 -2.00 10.02
N ALA A 30 -17.36 -2.65 10.91
CA ALA A 30 -16.50 -1.92 11.82
C ALA A 30 -15.39 -1.27 11.04
N LEU A 31 -15.32 0.03 11.14
CA LEU A 31 -14.12 0.79 10.85
C LEU A 31 -13.03 0.23 11.76
N VAL A 32 -12.04 -0.46 11.18
CA VAL A 32 -10.87 -0.86 11.95
C VAL A 32 -10.02 0.39 12.08
N GLU A 33 -10.03 0.94 13.26
CA GLU A 33 -9.12 2.01 13.61
C GLU A 33 -7.67 1.53 13.40
N PRO A 34 -6.75 2.36 12.92
CA PRO A 34 -5.32 2.04 12.83
C PRO A 34 -4.75 1.50 14.15
N SER A 35 -5.31 1.97 15.28
CA SER A 35 -4.99 1.49 16.62
C SER A 35 -5.35 0.03 16.91
N GLY A 36 -6.15 -0.61 16.05
CA GLY A 36 -6.48 -2.04 16.12
C GLY A 36 -5.57 -2.95 15.32
N MET A 37 -4.56 -2.39 14.63
CA MET A 37 -3.58 -3.17 13.88
C MET A 37 -2.44 -3.64 14.77
N TYR A 38 -1.86 -4.80 14.43
CA TYR A 38 -0.77 -5.42 15.20
C TYR A 38 0.36 -5.90 14.27
N ASP A 39 1.52 -6.11 14.87
CA ASP A 39 2.67 -6.74 14.25
C ASP A 39 2.69 -8.23 14.57
N ILE A 40 3.11 -9.08 13.63
CA ILE A 40 3.19 -10.53 13.85
C ILE A 40 4.52 -11.11 13.40
N HIS A 41 5.10 -11.95 14.26
CA HIS A 41 6.31 -12.73 13.99
C HIS A 41 5.93 -14.18 13.71
N ILE A 42 6.24 -14.64 12.51
CA ILE A 42 5.87 -15.96 11.99
C ILE A 42 7.08 -16.89 12.07
N PRO A 43 6.94 -18.06 12.76
CA PRO A 43 8.03 -19.02 12.88
C PRO A 43 8.27 -19.78 11.57
N SER A 44 9.47 -20.33 11.43
CA SER A 44 9.84 -21.15 10.27
C SER A 44 9.06 -22.47 10.15
N THR A 45 8.49 -22.92 11.26
CA THR A 45 7.75 -24.17 11.37
C THR A 45 6.29 -24.08 10.91
N LEU A 46 5.76 -22.87 10.67
CA LEU A 46 4.37 -22.65 10.26
C LEU A 46 4.13 -23.11 8.82
N LYS A 47 3.39 -24.20 8.63
CA LYS A 47 3.13 -24.82 7.32
C LYS A 47 1.74 -24.51 6.77
N TYR A 48 0.74 -24.43 7.64
CA TYR A 48 -0.67 -24.30 7.27
C TYR A 48 -1.24 -23.01 7.82
N ILE A 49 -1.64 -22.12 6.93
CA ILE A 49 -2.23 -20.81 7.29
C ILE A 49 -3.53 -20.68 6.49
N GLU A 50 -4.64 -20.54 7.20
CA GLU A 50 -5.93 -20.35 6.55
C GLU A 50 -6.16 -18.88 6.18
N SER A 51 -7.09 -18.65 5.25
CA SER A 51 -7.38 -17.31 4.74
C SER A 51 -7.88 -16.36 5.86
N CYS A 52 -7.51 -15.09 5.74
CA CYS A 52 -7.89 -14.03 6.70
C CYS A 52 -7.45 -14.29 8.16
N ALA A 53 -6.49 -15.19 8.39
CA ALA A 53 -5.98 -15.47 9.73
C ALA A 53 -5.36 -14.22 10.39
N PHE A 54 -4.75 -13.35 9.58
CA PHE A 54 -4.02 -12.15 9.99
C PHE A 54 -4.58 -10.87 9.32
N ALA A 55 -5.90 -10.75 9.17
CA ALA A 55 -6.52 -9.68 8.40
C ALA A 55 -6.18 -8.25 8.90
N ASN A 56 -5.95 -8.08 10.21
CA ASN A 56 -5.66 -6.78 10.82
C ASN A 56 -4.16 -6.52 11.06
N VAL A 57 -3.28 -7.29 10.42
CA VAL A 57 -1.84 -7.10 10.57
C VAL A 57 -1.35 -5.80 9.94
N ALA A 58 -0.40 -5.13 10.61
CA ALA A 58 0.37 -3.99 10.08
C ALA A 58 1.71 -4.44 9.50
N ASN A 59 2.49 -5.19 10.26
CA ASN A 59 3.77 -5.73 9.83
C ASN A 59 3.83 -7.25 10.03
N VAL A 60 4.37 -7.96 9.06
CA VAL A 60 4.58 -9.42 9.10
C VAL A 60 6.06 -9.70 9.01
N TYR A 61 6.65 -10.14 10.10
CA TYR A 61 8.02 -10.61 10.16
C TYR A 61 8.04 -12.12 9.88
N THR A 62 8.68 -12.54 8.79
CA THR A 62 8.62 -13.93 8.33
C THR A 62 9.90 -14.36 7.62
N PRO A 63 10.31 -15.62 7.74
CA PRO A 63 11.42 -16.19 6.98
C PRO A 63 11.03 -16.65 5.58
N PHE A 64 9.72 -16.66 5.22
CA PHE A 64 9.22 -17.18 3.95
C PHE A 64 8.05 -16.36 3.40
N VAL A 65 7.82 -16.46 2.09
CA VAL A 65 6.64 -15.89 1.41
C VAL A 65 5.99 -16.97 0.55
N ASN A 66 4.71 -17.20 0.77
CA ASN A 66 3.88 -18.08 -0.05
C ASN A 66 2.45 -17.54 -0.20
N ALA A 67 1.68 -18.15 -1.07
CA ALA A 67 0.30 -17.74 -1.35
C ALA A 67 -0.62 -17.85 -0.11
N ALA A 68 -0.36 -18.81 0.78
CA ALA A 68 -1.15 -18.97 2.00
C ALA A 68 -0.95 -17.79 2.95
N LEU A 69 0.30 -17.34 3.16
CA LEU A 69 0.61 -16.16 3.95
C LEU A 69 -0.04 -14.90 3.38
N ILE A 70 0.08 -14.69 2.06
CA ILE A 70 -0.56 -13.53 1.40
C ILE A 70 -2.09 -13.56 1.62
N LYS A 71 -2.74 -14.71 1.43
CA LYS A 71 -4.19 -14.86 1.68
C LYS A 71 -4.57 -14.65 3.14
N ALA A 72 -3.71 -15.05 4.07
CA ALA A 72 -3.95 -14.87 5.50
C ALA A 72 -3.99 -13.40 5.92
N CYS A 73 -3.20 -12.54 5.27
CA CYS A 73 -3.14 -11.11 5.53
C CYS A 73 -4.17 -10.30 4.71
N MET A 74 -4.91 -10.94 3.82
CA MET A 74 -5.99 -10.30 3.07
C MET A 74 -7.24 -10.17 3.91
N ARG A 75 -8.03 -9.14 3.61
CA ARG A 75 -9.36 -8.95 4.19
C ARG A 75 -10.45 -9.45 3.25
N SER A 76 -11.52 -9.99 3.83
CA SER A 76 -12.76 -10.27 3.13
C SER A 76 -13.67 -9.04 3.22
N GLY A 77 -14.01 -8.44 2.08
CA GLY A 77 -14.93 -7.31 2.01
C GLY A 77 -14.30 -5.99 1.50
N ASN A 78 -15.15 -5.08 1.04
CA ASN A 78 -14.77 -3.76 0.57
C ASN A 78 -14.49 -2.85 1.77
N LEU A 79 -13.21 -2.69 2.13
CA LEU A 79 -12.78 -1.72 3.13
C LEU A 79 -12.42 -0.41 2.44
N GLN A 80 -13.41 0.38 2.13
CA GLN A 80 -13.22 1.66 1.45
C GLN A 80 -12.62 2.76 2.34
N TYR A 81 -12.55 2.58 3.68
CA TYR A 81 -12.54 3.72 4.59
C TYR A 81 -11.29 3.94 5.42
N CYS A 82 -10.23 3.14 5.28
CA CYS A 82 -9.00 3.37 6.02
C CYS A 82 -7.77 3.22 5.14
N HIS A 83 -7.12 4.34 4.80
CA HIS A 83 -5.93 4.35 3.98
C HIS A 83 -4.80 3.51 4.60
N GLU A 84 -4.55 3.68 5.89
CA GLU A 84 -3.53 2.95 6.64
C GLU A 84 -3.88 1.47 6.86
N CYS A 85 -5.19 1.14 6.88
CA CYS A 85 -5.67 -0.23 7.07
C CYS A 85 -5.69 -1.06 5.79
N ASN A 86 -5.47 -0.46 4.63
CA ASN A 86 -5.58 -1.11 3.33
C ASN A 86 -4.29 -1.80 2.88
N THR A 87 -3.21 -1.61 3.61
CA THR A 87 -1.89 -2.18 3.32
C THR A 87 -1.32 -2.92 4.53
N TRP A 88 -0.33 -3.74 4.30
CA TRP A 88 0.52 -4.34 5.32
C TRP A 88 1.96 -4.41 4.81
N ARG A 89 2.91 -4.50 5.72
CA ARG A 89 4.34 -4.56 5.38
C ARG A 89 4.89 -5.93 5.62
N LEU A 90 5.46 -6.50 4.57
CA LEU A 90 6.23 -7.73 4.65
C LEU A 90 7.68 -7.39 5.02
N LYS A 91 8.15 -8.01 6.07
CA LYS A 91 9.50 -7.83 6.62
C LYS A 91 10.27 -9.14 6.62
N ILE A 92 11.30 -9.21 5.79
CA ILE A 92 12.20 -10.37 5.69
C ILE A 92 13.58 -9.91 6.10
N LYS A 93 14.22 -10.65 6.99
CA LYS A 93 15.54 -10.31 7.53
C LYS A 93 16.57 -10.09 6.39
N GLY A 94 17.21 -8.92 6.41
CA GLY A 94 18.24 -8.56 5.43
C GLY A 94 17.70 -8.16 4.04
N LYS A 95 16.41 -7.93 3.89
CA LYS A 95 15.77 -7.49 2.64
C LYS A 95 14.96 -6.22 2.85
N PRO A 96 14.77 -5.39 1.80
CA PRO A 96 13.87 -4.25 1.85
C PRO A 96 12.44 -4.67 2.18
N ASP A 97 11.72 -3.83 2.91
CA ASP A 97 10.30 -4.05 3.21
C ASP A 97 9.47 -3.99 1.92
N VAL A 98 8.46 -4.85 1.84
CA VAL A 98 7.48 -4.82 0.74
C VAL A 98 6.12 -4.43 1.28
N ILE A 99 5.55 -3.35 0.74
CA ILE A 99 4.19 -2.94 1.08
C ILE A 99 3.22 -3.70 0.18
N VAL A 100 2.30 -4.41 0.79
CA VAL A 100 1.37 -5.33 0.11
C VAL A 100 -0.07 -4.86 0.35
N PRO A 101 -0.92 -4.78 -0.70
CA PRO A 101 -2.33 -4.45 -0.53
C PRO A 101 -3.11 -5.57 0.17
N LYS A 102 -4.10 -5.21 0.98
CA LYS A 102 -4.97 -6.15 1.71
C LYS A 102 -6.15 -6.67 0.90
N SER A 103 -6.41 -6.12 -0.28
CA SER A 103 -7.47 -6.59 -1.17
C SER A 103 -6.93 -7.00 -2.54
N CYS A 104 -7.59 -7.92 -3.18
CA CYS A 104 -7.27 -8.32 -4.55
C CYS A 104 -8.51 -8.81 -5.31
N SER A 105 -8.47 -8.63 -6.64
CA SER A 105 -9.60 -8.92 -7.53
C SER A 105 -9.76 -10.39 -7.92
N THR A 106 -8.75 -11.23 -7.74
CA THR A 106 -8.79 -12.63 -8.21
C THR A 106 -8.17 -13.61 -7.22
N LYS A 107 -8.68 -14.87 -7.26
CA LYS A 107 -8.18 -15.96 -6.40
C LYS A 107 -6.69 -16.30 -6.65
N SER A 108 -6.21 -16.10 -7.88
CA SER A 108 -4.81 -16.37 -8.27
C SER A 108 -3.83 -15.26 -7.86
N TYR A 109 -4.33 -14.11 -7.43
CA TYR A 109 -3.51 -12.95 -7.13
C TYR A 109 -2.50 -13.18 -5.99
N ALA A 110 -2.89 -13.88 -4.94
CA ALA A 110 -1.99 -14.20 -3.84
C ALA A 110 -0.77 -15.03 -4.30
N THR A 111 -0.97 -15.95 -5.25
CA THR A 111 0.14 -16.72 -5.85
C THR A 111 1.02 -15.82 -6.70
N LEU A 112 0.43 -14.92 -7.49
CA LEU A 112 1.17 -13.97 -8.30
C LEU A 112 2.04 -13.05 -7.42
N ILE A 113 1.45 -12.47 -6.36
CA ILE A 113 2.20 -11.63 -5.40
C ILE A 113 3.35 -12.42 -4.78
N ALA A 114 3.09 -13.61 -4.25
CA ALA A 114 4.12 -14.43 -3.61
C ALA A 114 5.28 -14.72 -4.57
N ASN A 115 4.99 -15.09 -5.81
CA ASN A 115 6.02 -15.36 -6.83
C ASN A 115 6.83 -14.11 -7.18
N LYS A 116 6.17 -12.96 -7.34
CA LYS A 116 6.85 -11.69 -7.64
C LYS A 116 7.73 -11.23 -6.47
N ILE A 117 7.27 -11.34 -5.23
CA ILE A 117 8.05 -11.02 -4.04
C ILE A 117 9.25 -11.96 -3.92
N ASN A 118 9.05 -13.28 -4.10
CA ASN A 118 10.15 -14.24 -4.06
C ASN A 118 11.21 -13.96 -5.15
N ALA A 119 10.78 -13.64 -6.37
CA ALA A 119 11.69 -13.27 -7.46
C ALA A 119 12.50 -12.00 -7.12
N MET A 120 11.88 -11.02 -6.46
CA MET A 120 12.53 -9.80 -6.00
C MET A 120 13.55 -10.08 -4.88
N ILE A 121 13.16 -10.88 -3.88
CA ILE A 121 14.01 -11.21 -2.72
C ILE A 121 15.25 -12.01 -3.13
N ASN A 122 15.12 -12.89 -4.14
CA ASN A 122 16.18 -13.76 -4.61
C ASN A 122 17.16 -13.06 -5.56
N LYS A 123 16.89 -11.81 -5.98
CA LYS A 123 17.84 -11.02 -6.75
C LYS A 123 19.03 -10.59 -5.89
N SER A 124 20.21 -10.62 -6.49
CA SER A 124 21.47 -10.40 -5.78
C SER A 124 21.92 -8.93 -5.76
N SER A 125 21.39 -8.07 -6.62
CA SER A 125 21.76 -6.64 -6.67
C SER A 125 20.68 -5.76 -6.05
N GLU A 126 21.08 -4.73 -5.29
CA GLU A 126 20.17 -3.75 -4.71
C GLU A 126 19.37 -3.00 -5.78
N ASP A 127 19.99 -2.69 -6.93
CA ASP A 127 19.34 -2.00 -8.05
C ASP A 127 18.23 -2.85 -8.73
N GLU A 128 18.34 -4.17 -8.63
CA GLU A 128 17.35 -5.10 -9.18
C GLU A 128 16.25 -5.47 -8.19
N ALA A 129 16.39 -5.16 -6.91
CA ALA A 129 15.40 -5.40 -5.86
C ALA A 129 14.22 -4.41 -5.90
N LEU A 130 14.04 -3.72 -7.03
CA LEU A 130 12.96 -2.75 -7.20
C LEU A 130 11.60 -3.44 -7.29
N THR A 131 10.68 -2.97 -6.47
CA THR A 131 9.33 -3.53 -6.42
C THR A 131 8.62 -3.37 -7.77
N PRO A 132 8.22 -4.46 -8.43
CA PRO A 132 7.58 -4.37 -9.73
C PRO A 132 6.15 -3.84 -9.62
N PRO A 133 5.71 -2.99 -10.56
CA PRO A 133 4.34 -2.45 -10.59
C PRO A 133 3.26 -3.53 -10.60
N GLU A 134 3.56 -4.72 -11.10
CA GLU A 134 2.64 -5.85 -11.16
C GLU A 134 2.13 -6.31 -9.79
N LEU A 135 2.81 -5.95 -8.70
CA LEU A 135 2.29 -6.19 -7.35
C LEU A 135 1.00 -5.41 -7.06
N TYR A 136 0.76 -4.32 -7.77
CA TYR A 136 -0.30 -3.36 -7.45
C TYR A 136 -1.43 -3.29 -8.48
N GLN A 137 -1.17 -3.72 -9.73
CA GLN A 137 -2.13 -3.57 -10.83
C GLN A 137 -3.37 -4.47 -10.73
N TYR A 138 -3.32 -5.54 -9.94
CA TYR A 138 -4.42 -6.49 -9.77
C TYR A 138 -5.14 -6.36 -8.43
N SER A 139 -4.76 -5.41 -7.63
CA SER A 139 -5.49 -5.06 -6.41
C SER A 139 -6.80 -4.39 -6.78
N THR A 140 -7.84 -4.62 -5.98
CA THR A 140 -9.11 -3.92 -6.17
C THR A 140 -8.98 -2.47 -5.78
N ASP A 141 -9.61 -1.60 -6.56
CA ASP A 141 -9.82 -0.20 -6.26
C ASP A 141 -8.55 0.60 -5.91
N SER A 142 -8.68 1.44 -4.88
CA SER A 142 -7.61 2.32 -4.41
C SER A 142 -6.49 1.60 -3.64
N THR A 143 -6.72 0.38 -3.15
CA THR A 143 -5.75 -0.33 -2.27
C THR A 143 -4.41 -0.60 -2.93
N GLY A 144 -4.41 -1.00 -4.19
CA GLY A 144 -3.18 -1.21 -4.94
C GLY A 144 -2.43 0.09 -5.20
N LEU A 145 -3.15 1.17 -5.52
CA LEU A 145 -2.56 2.48 -5.73
C LEU A 145 -1.99 3.05 -4.42
N THR A 146 -2.70 2.87 -3.30
CA THR A 146 -2.20 3.25 -1.97
C THR A 146 -0.90 2.52 -1.65
N ALA A 147 -0.87 1.19 -1.81
CA ALA A 147 0.35 0.41 -1.57
C ALA A 147 1.51 0.84 -2.49
N ALA A 148 1.22 1.15 -3.77
CA ALA A 148 2.21 1.65 -4.71
C ALA A 148 2.79 3.01 -4.30
N LEU A 149 1.95 3.94 -3.84
CA LEU A 149 2.36 5.25 -3.35
C LEU A 149 3.26 5.13 -2.11
N GLU A 150 2.87 4.34 -1.11
CA GLU A 150 3.66 4.09 0.09
C GLU A 150 4.99 3.41 -0.25
N GLN A 151 4.99 2.41 -1.14
CA GLN A 151 6.22 1.74 -1.58
C GLN A 151 7.16 2.70 -2.31
N CYS A 152 6.63 3.52 -3.22
CA CYS A 152 7.40 4.51 -3.97
C CYS A 152 7.99 5.59 -3.06
N ARG A 153 7.24 6.00 -2.03
CA ARG A 153 7.70 6.96 -1.02
C ARG A 153 8.90 6.41 -0.24
N LYS A 154 8.84 5.13 0.15
CA LYS A 154 9.90 4.49 0.94
C LYS A 154 11.10 4.03 0.09
N TYR A 155 10.81 3.49 -1.08
CA TYR A 155 11.80 2.93 -2.02
C TYR A 155 11.51 3.43 -3.44
N PRO A 156 11.91 4.66 -3.77
CA PRO A 156 11.65 5.26 -5.08
C PRO A 156 12.26 4.45 -6.22
N ASN A 157 11.48 4.13 -7.25
CA ASN A 157 11.99 3.55 -8.47
C ASN A 157 11.23 4.04 -9.72
N GLY A 158 11.90 4.06 -10.88
CA GLY A 158 11.35 4.61 -12.12
C GLY A 158 10.14 3.84 -12.66
N ASN A 159 10.08 2.52 -12.48
CA ASN A 159 8.95 1.71 -12.93
C ASN A 159 7.69 2.03 -12.11
N LEU A 160 7.85 2.13 -10.79
CA LEU A 160 6.76 2.45 -9.88
C LEU A 160 6.26 3.88 -10.09
N ARG A 161 7.17 4.85 -10.29
CA ARG A 161 6.80 6.23 -10.65
C ARG A 161 6.03 6.30 -11.97
N ARG A 162 6.41 5.51 -12.99
CA ARG A 162 5.65 5.42 -14.25
C ARG A 162 4.26 4.81 -14.05
N PHE A 163 4.13 3.78 -13.21
CA PHE A 163 2.84 3.19 -12.85
C PHE A 163 1.93 4.23 -12.16
N ILE A 164 2.45 4.95 -11.16
CA ILE A 164 1.74 6.04 -10.47
C ILE A 164 1.33 7.13 -11.47
N THR A 165 2.23 7.58 -12.34
CA THR A 165 1.94 8.61 -13.35
C THR A 165 0.82 8.21 -14.32
N ARG A 166 0.73 6.92 -14.68
CA ARG A 166 -0.37 6.40 -15.53
C ARG A 166 -1.72 6.43 -14.81
N ASN A 167 -1.71 6.25 -13.50
CA ASN A 167 -2.92 6.17 -12.67
C ASN A 167 -3.23 7.46 -11.91
N ILE A 168 -2.56 8.57 -12.22
CA ILE A 168 -2.64 9.81 -11.44
C ILE A 168 -4.05 10.38 -11.33
N ARG A 169 -4.87 10.24 -12.38
CA ARG A 169 -6.27 10.70 -12.36
C ARG A 169 -7.11 9.91 -11.34
N VAL A 170 -6.90 8.61 -11.25
CA VAL A 170 -7.59 7.76 -10.28
C VAL A 170 -7.13 8.09 -8.86
N ILE A 171 -5.82 8.32 -8.68
CA ILE A 171 -5.26 8.75 -7.39
C ILE A 171 -5.86 10.09 -6.97
N PHE A 172 -5.89 11.06 -7.87
CA PHE A 172 -6.48 12.38 -7.62
C PHE A 172 -7.97 12.27 -7.28
N ALA A 173 -8.73 11.49 -8.05
CA ALA A 173 -10.14 11.27 -7.77
C ALA A 173 -10.38 10.67 -6.39
N ASN A 174 -9.60 9.66 -6.01
CA ASN A 174 -9.74 8.99 -4.71
C ASN A 174 -9.34 9.87 -3.52
N LEU A 175 -8.31 10.69 -3.67
CA LEU A 175 -7.81 11.54 -2.57
C LEU A 175 -8.53 12.90 -2.50
N ILE A 176 -8.92 13.45 -3.65
CA ILE A 176 -9.40 14.83 -3.72
C ILE A 176 -10.89 14.91 -4.05
N ILE A 177 -11.39 14.19 -5.08
CA ILE A 177 -12.78 14.37 -5.57
C ILE A 177 -13.77 13.63 -4.69
N ALA A 178 -13.46 12.40 -4.32
CA ALA A 178 -14.27 11.55 -3.46
C ALA A 178 -13.49 11.15 -2.20
N PRO A 179 -12.99 12.11 -1.42
CA PRO A 179 -12.22 11.79 -0.23
C PRO A 179 -13.14 11.17 0.79
N LEU A 180 -12.61 10.16 1.43
CA LEU A 180 -13.26 9.48 2.52
C LEU A 180 -13.02 10.22 3.84
N ASN A 181 -12.05 11.12 3.85
CA ASN A 181 -11.73 12.04 4.93
C ASN A 181 -11.20 13.37 4.36
N ASP A 182 -11.18 14.43 5.15
CA ASP A 182 -10.75 15.77 4.73
C ASP A 182 -9.22 15.89 4.54
N SER A 183 -8.44 14.84 4.81
CA SER A 183 -6.98 14.85 4.74
C SER A 183 -6.37 14.58 3.36
N GLY A 184 -7.20 14.39 2.32
CA GLY A 184 -6.71 14.03 0.98
C GLY A 184 -5.75 15.05 0.37
N GLU A 185 -6.00 16.35 0.56
CA GLU A 185 -5.11 17.42 0.10
C GLU A 185 -3.75 17.37 0.82
N GLU A 186 -3.75 17.19 2.14
CA GLU A 186 -2.54 17.07 2.95
C GLU A 186 -1.70 15.85 2.51
N ILE A 187 -2.34 14.72 2.23
CA ILE A 187 -1.69 13.52 1.71
C ILE A 187 -1.05 13.80 0.35
N MET A 188 -1.76 14.45 -0.57
CA MET A 188 -1.21 14.81 -1.88
C MET A 188 -0.01 15.75 -1.76
N VAL A 189 -0.09 16.77 -0.91
CA VAL A 189 1.01 17.70 -0.64
C VAL A 189 2.21 16.96 -0.04
N SER A 190 1.99 16.05 0.90
CA SER A 190 3.07 15.22 1.47
C SER A 190 3.76 14.36 0.40
N LEU A 191 3.00 13.71 -0.48
CA LEU A 191 3.54 12.90 -1.57
C LEU A 191 4.35 13.73 -2.58
N ILE A 192 3.94 14.98 -2.84
CA ILE A 192 4.71 15.92 -3.67
C ILE A 192 6.04 16.27 -3.01
N LYS A 193 6.03 16.63 -1.72
CA LYS A 193 7.25 16.94 -0.95
C LYS A 193 8.23 15.77 -0.91
N ASP A 194 7.72 14.55 -0.83
CA ASP A 194 8.53 13.32 -0.81
C ASP A 194 9.02 12.90 -2.22
N GLY A 195 8.73 13.69 -3.26
CA GLY A 195 9.20 13.45 -4.62
C GLY A 195 8.65 12.17 -5.27
N VAL A 196 7.45 11.73 -4.86
CA VAL A 196 6.80 10.51 -5.40
C VAL A 196 6.39 10.72 -6.85
N PHE A 197 5.98 11.94 -7.21
CA PHE A 197 5.45 12.28 -8.52
C PHE A 197 6.54 12.75 -9.49
N THR A 198 6.45 12.34 -10.74
CA THR A 198 7.25 12.88 -11.85
C THR A 198 6.67 14.22 -12.32
N ASP A 199 7.46 15.02 -13.06
CA ASP A 199 6.97 16.28 -13.64
C ASP A 199 5.74 16.07 -14.53
N VAL A 200 5.69 14.94 -15.24
CA VAL A 200 4.51 14.54 -16.03
C VAL A 200 3.29 14.29 -15.15
N ALA A 201 3.49 13.68 -13.99
CA ALA A 201 2.41 13.47 -13.04
C ALA A 201 1.94 14.79 -12.42
N LEU A 202 2.86 15.67 -12.06
CA LEU A 202 2.55 17.01 -11.50
C LEU A 202 1.74 17.86 -12.50
N LYS A 203 2.11 17.87 -13.79
CA LYS A 203 1.34 18.55 -14.83
C LYS A 203 -0.08 18.00 -14.97
N LYS A 204 -0.26 16.68 -14.89
CA LYS A 204 -1.60 16.06 -14.88
C LYS A 204 -2.41 16.41 -13.62
N ILE A 205 -1.77 16.48 -12.47
CA ILE A 205 -2.44 16.94 -11.23
C ILE A 205 -2.93 18.37 -11.41
N LEU A 206 -2.13 19.26 -11.99
CA LEU A 206 -2.52 20.63 -12.29
C LEU A 206 -3.74 20.69 -13.23
N GLU A 207 -3.75 19.88 -14.29
CA GLU A 207 -4.91 19.76 -15.18
C GLU A 207 -6.19 19.31 -14.44
N GLU A 208 -6.07 18.36 -13.52
CA GLU A 208 -7.24 17.89 -12.74
C GLU A 208 -7.71 18.94 -11.71
N ILE A 209 -6.79 19.70 -11.10
CA ILE A 209 -7.13 20.86 -10.25
C ILE A 209 -7.94 21.89 -11.06
N GLU A 210 -7.51 22.23 -12.26
CA GLU A 210 -8.18 23.21 -13.13
C GLU A 210 -9.57 22.73 -13.57
N LYS A 211 -9.73 21.43 -13.87
CA LYS A 211 -11.06 20.84 -14.19
C LYS A 211 -12.01 20.83 -12.98
N THR A 212 -11.48 20.71 -11.77
CA THR A 212 -12.30 20.71 -10.55
C THR A 212 -12.90 22.09 -10.30
N GLY A 213 -12.22 23.16 -10.77
CA GLY A 213 -12.69 24.55 -10.69
C GLY A 213 -12.92 25.01 -9.25
N GLU A 214 -13.86 25.94 -9.07
CA GLU A 214 -14.17 26.54 -7.76
C GLU A 214 -14.93 25.61 -6.80
N ARG A 215 -15.28 24.41 -7.22
CA ARG A 215 -16.02 23.44 -6.39
C ARG A 215 -15.26 23.04 -5.13
N ARG A 216 -13.92 23.15 -5.15
CA ARG A 216 -13.05 22.93 -4.01
C ARG A 216 -11.90 23.94 -4.02
N ASN A 217 -11.61 24.50 -2.87
CA ASN A 217 -10.45 25.38 -2.71
C ASN A 217 -9.16 24.51 -2.62
N LEU A 218 -8.50 24.30 -3.75
CA LEU A 218 -7.24 23.54 -3.86
C LEU A 218 -6.02 24.48 -4.03
N THR A 219 -6.09 25.69 -3.50
CA THR A 219 -5.06 26.71 -3.65
C THR A 219 -3.72 26.25 -3.10
N THR A 220 -3.71 25.59 -1.95
CA THR A 220 -2.48 25.07 -1.32
C THR A 220 -1.85 24.00 -2.20
N LEU A 221 -2.61 23.01 -2.62
CA LEU A 221 -2.13 21.95 -3.52
C LEU A 221 -1.60 22.54 -4.84
N LYS A 222 -2.33 23.47 -5.45
CA LYS A 222 -1.90 24.16 -6.69
C LYS A 222 -0.55 24.86 -6.50
N ALA A 223 -0.39 25.58 -5.40
CA ALA A 223 0.86 26.28 -5.09
C ALA A 223 2.05 25.31 -4.96
N TYR A 224 1.88 24.18 -4.25
CA TYR A 224 2.93 23.16 -4.14
C TYR A 224 3.28 22.51 -5.48
N VAL A 225 2.30 22.22 -6.32
CA VAL A 225 2.53 21.65 -7.65
C VAL A 225 3.34 22.61 -8.52
N LEU A 226 2.96 23.90 -8.56
CA LEU A 226 3.65 24.92 -9.37
C LEU A 226 5.07 25.19 -8.87
N ASP A 227 5.28 25.30 -7.55
CA ASP A 227 6.62 25.47 -6.95
C ASP A 227 7.54 24.30 -7.30
N THR A 228 7.03 23.07 -7.22
CA THR A 228 7.83 21.87 -7.53
C THR A 228 8.20 21.79 -9.01
N ILE A 229 7.27 22.12 -9.92
CA ILE A 229 7.54 22.17 -11.36
C ILE A 229 8.56 23.28 -11.68
N GLY A 230 8.44 24.45 -11.05
CA GLY A 230 9.39 25.57 -11.23
C GLY A 230 10.81 25.19 -10.84
N LYS A 231 11.00 24.57 -9.69
CA LYS A 231 12.31 24.11 -9.20
C LYS A 231 12.97 23.07 -10.12
N SER A 232 12.18 22.19 -10.76
CA SER A 232 12.71 21.20 -11.69
C SER A 232 13.19 21.83 -13.01
N THR A 233 12.57 22.92 -13.47
CA THR A 233 13.00 23.67 -14.67
C THR A 233 14.30 24.45 -14.45
N ASP A 234 14.52 25.02 -13.28
CA ASP A 234 15.71 25.81 -12.97
C ASP A 234 16.99 24.95 -12.86
N THR A 235 16.84 23.66 -12.54
CA THR A 235 17.98 22.72 -12.41
C THR A 235 18.57 22.31 -13.78
N PHE A 236 17.91 22.58 -14.90
CA PHE A 236 18.38 22.28 -16.25
C PHE A 236 18.98 23.49 -17.00
N GLN A 237 19.15 24.64 -16.33
CA GLN A 237 19.72 25.85 -16.93
C GLN A 237 21.19 26.15 -16.53
N ILE A 238 21.93 25.15 -16.00
CA ILE A 238 23.37 25.29 -15.69
C ILE A 238 24.20 24.41 -16.63
#